data_f938ba07b34aaaab0f558e8c6a5ba712
#
_entry.id   f938ba07b34aaaab0f558e8c6a5ba712
#
_cell.length_a   1.000
_cell.length_b   1.000
_cell.length_c   1.000
_cell.angle_alpha   90.00
_cell.angle_beta   90.00
_cell.angle_gamma   90.00
#
_symmetry.space_group_name_H-M   'P 1'
#
loop_
_entity.id
_entity.type
_entity.pdbx_description
1 polymer ?
#
loop_
_entity_poly.entity_id
_entity_poly.type
_entity_poly.pdbx_seq_one_letter_code
_entity_poly.pdbx_strand_id
1 'polypeptide(L)'
;MEEINYKKVKAWPFVEALKIKNKISKVKSKNLIIFETGYGPSGNPHIGTFAEVLRTNMVRNCFKEISNIPTNLIAFSDDLDALRKVPEDYPFPEKLSEFIDSPLSSIPDFTRQYKSYADRNNNLLKDFLNRFDFDYKFISSTETYKSGRFDSHLLKILEN
;
A
#
# COMPACT_ATOMS: atom_id res chain seq x y z
N MET A 1 4.16 -35.37 -13.02
CA MET A 1 4.27 -34.48 -11.83
C MET A 1 3.05 -34.72 -10.99
N GLU A 2 3.19 -35.09 -9.73
CA GLU A 2 2.04 -35.22 -8.82
C GLU A 2 1.39 -33.85 -8.64
N GLU A 3 0.07 -33.81 -8.75
CA GLU A 3 -0.74 -32.60 -8.55
C GLU A 3 -0.67 -32.18 -7.07
N ILE A 4 -0.15 -30.97 -6.79
CA ILE A 4 0.01 -30.50 -5.42
C ILE A 4 -1.35 -30.33 -4.76
N ASN A 5 -1.61 -31.05 -3.69
CA ASN A 5 -2.84 -30.88 -2.90
C ASN A 5 -2.70 -29.66 -1.97
N TYR A 6 -2.99 -28.48 -2.48
CA TYR A 6 -2.89 -27.21 -1.75
C TYR A 6 -3.69 -27.16 -0.44
N LYS A 7 -4.73 -27.98 -0.28
CA LYS A 7 -5.50 -28.06 0.98
C LYS A 7 -4.70 -28.63 2.14
N LYS A 8 -3.63 -29.39 1.86
CA LYS A 8 -2.72 -29.95 2.87
C LYS A 8 -1.52 -29.08 3.18
N VAL A 9 -1.30 -27.98 2.43
CA VAL A 9 -0.19 -27.07 2.62
C VAL A 9 -0.40 -26.22 3.88
N LYS A 10 0.54 -26.30 4.82
CA LYS A 10 0.47 -25.56 6.11
C LYS A 10 1.20 -24.21 6.10
N ALA A 11 1.89 -23.86 5.00
CA ALA A 11 2.56 -22.58 4.88
C ALA A 11 1.53 -21.44 4.99
N TRP A 12 1.76 -20.48 5.87
CA TRP A 12 0.79 -19.43 6.19
C TRP A 12 0.27 -18.65 4.97
N PRO A 13 1.08 -18.34 3.91
CA PRO A 13 0.54 -17.61 2.78
C PRO A 13 -0.51 -18.41 2.00
N PHE A 14 -0.34 -19.74 1.89
CA PHE A 14 -1.34 -20.62 1.29
C PHE A 14 -2.59 -20.73 2.15
N VAL A 15 -2.44 -20.78 3.47
CA VAL A 15 -3.59 -20.81 4.39
C VAL A 15 -4.44 -19.54 4.21
N GLU A 16 -3.81 -18.37 4.15
CA GLU A 16 -4.52 -17.12 3.90
C GLU A 16 -5.14 -17.06 2.49
N ALA A 17 -4.41 -17.49 1.47
CA ALA A 17 -4.93 -17.57 0.10
C ALA A 17 -6.16 -18.48 -0.01
N LEU A 18 -6.17 -19.63 0.68
CA LEU A 18 -7.32 -20.52 0.75
C LEU A 18 -8.52 -19.88 1.46
N LYS A 19 -8.31 -19.14 2.55
CA LYS A 19 -9.37 -18.37 3.22
C LYS A 19 -10.01 -17.35 2.27
N ILE A 20 -9.18 -16.60 1.53
CA ILE A 20 -9.65 -15.64 0.51
C ILE A 20 -10.47 -16.37 -0.55
N LYS A 21 -9.95 -17.47 -1.13
CA LYS A 21 -10.66 -18.25 -2.14
C LYS A 21 -12.02 -18.72 -1.64
N ASN A 22 -12.11 -19.25 -0.42
CA ASN A 22 -13.34 -19.70 0.19
C ASN A 22 -14.34 -18.55 0.46
N LYS A 23 -13.84 -17.36 0.88
CA LYS A 23 -14.69 -16.18 1.07
C LYS A 23 -15.27 -15.69 -0.26
N ILE A 24 -14.45 -15.61 -1.29
CA ILE A 24 -14.84 -15.13 -2.63
C ILE A 24 -15.82 -16.11 -3.30
N SER A 25 -15.73 -17.42 -3.04
CA SER A 25 -16.67 -18.40 -3.63
C SER A 25 -18.13 -18.09 -3.31
N LYS A 26 -18.40 -17.34 -2.25
CA LYS A 26 -19.73 -16.91 -1.79
C LYS A 26 -20.19 -15.57 -2.39
N VAL A 27 -19.33 -14.89 -3.16
CA VAL A 27 -19.63 -13.56 -3.73
C VAL A 27 -20.03 -13.70 -5.21
N LYS A 28 -21.06 -12.98 -5.66
CA LYS A 28 -21.60 -13.10 -7.02
C LYS A 28 -20.68 -12.53 -8.11
N SER A 29 -19.92 -11.45 -7.82
CA SER A 29 -18.98 -10.82 -8.77
C SER A 29 -17.55 -11.13 -8.38
N LYS A 30 -16.71 -11.63 -9.32
CA LYS A 30 -15.38 -12.17 -9.06
C LYS A 30 -14.38 -11.77 -10.16
N ASN A 31 -14.48 -10.55 -10.66
CA ASN A 31 -13.69 -10.15 -11.83
C ASN A 31 -12.23 -9.81 -11.51
N LEU A 32 -11.95 -9.36 -10.28
CA LEU A 32 -10.63 -8.92 -9.86
C LEU A 32 -10.52 -8.97 -8.34
N ILE A 33 -9.40 -9.45 -7.82
CA ILE A 33 -9.08 -9.40 -6.38
C ILE A 33 -7.96 -8.40 -6.15
N ILE A 34 -8.21 -7.48 -5.24
CA ILE A 34 -7.22 -6.47 -4.82
C ILE A 34 -6.53 -6.98 -3.56
N PHE A 35 -5.21 -7.00 -3.60
CA PHE A 35 -4.32 -7.14 -2.45
C PHE A 35 -3.73 -5.77 -2.18
N GLU A 36 -3.93 -5.25 -0.99
CA GLU A 36 -3.53 -3.88 -0.65
C GLU A 36 -2.62 -3.86 0.56
N THR A 37 -1.63 -2.97 0.52
CA THR A 37 -0.73 -2.65 1.62
C THR A 37 -0.70 -1.14 1.79
N GLY A 38 -0.81 -0.66 3.04
CA GLY A 38 -0.74 0.75 3.39
C GLY A 38 0.70 1.19 3.68
N TYR A 39 0.99 2.46 3.41
CA TYR A 39 2.27 3.08 3.70
C TYR A 39 2.07 4.54 4.11
N GLY A 40 2.50 4.89 5.33
CA GLY A 40 2.58 6.29 5.76
C GLY A 40 3.94 6.88 5.37
N PRO A 41 4.02 7.84 4.43
CA PRO A 41 5.29 8.41 3.94
C PRO A 41 5.86 9.46 4.89
N SER A 42 5.89 9.15 6.19
CA SER A 42 6.41 10.05 7.25
C SER A 42 7.92 9.95 7.46
N GLY A 43 8.62 9.04 6.76
CA GLY A 43 10.06 8.85 6.80
C GLY A 43 10.56 7.95 5.69
N ASN A 44 11.86 7.61 5.73
CA ASN A 44 12.45 6.72 4.74
C ASN A 44 11.86 5.30 4.82
N PRO A 45 11.61 4.62 3.69
CA PRO A 45 11.22 3.21 3.68
C PRO A 45 12.27 2.35 4.39
N HIS A 46 11.82 1.39 5.16
CA HIS A 46 12.68 0.50 5.94
C HIS A 46 12.22 -0.96 5.83
N ILE A 47 12.91 -1.88 6.53
CA ILE A 47 12.61 -3.30 6.47
C ILE A 47 11.16 -3.64 6.86
N GLY A 48 10.53 -2.85 7.75
CA GLY A 48 9.11 -2.99 8.09
C GLY A 48 8.21 -2.71 6.89
N THR A 49 8.46 -1.63 6.16
CA THR A 49 7.75 -1.30 4.92
C THR A 49 7.89 -2.41 3.88
N PHE A 50 9.11 -2.95 3.72
CA PHE A 50 9.36 -4.10 2.84
C PHE A 50 8.55 -5.32 3.26
N ALA A 51 8.55 -5.64 4.56
CA ALA A 51 7.85 -6.80 5.08
C ALA A 51 6.33 -6.73 4.85
N GLU A 52 5.73 -5.56 4.94
CA GLU A 52 4.31 -5.31 4.63
C GLU A 52 3.98 -5.70 3.19
N VAL A 53 4.72 -5.16 2.23
CA VAL A 53 4.52 -5.44 0.80
C VAL A 53 4.83 -6.90 0.47
N LEU A 54 5.96 -7.43 0.99
CA LEU A 54 6.38 -8.80 0.77
C LEU A 54 5.31 -9.80 1.25
N ARG A 55 4.81 -9.65 2.47
CA ARG A 55 3.80 -10.54 3.06
C ARG A 55 2.52 -10.54 2.24
N THR A 56 2.05 -9.36 1.83
CA THR A 56 0.88 -9.22 0.98
C THR A 56 1.09 -9.88 -0.38
N ASN A 57 2.26 -9.67 -1.00
CA ASN A 57 2.60 -10.28 -2.28
C ASN A 57 2.78 -11.81 -2.20
N MET A 58 3.30 -12.34 -1.09
CA MET A 58 3.38 -13.79 -0.87
C MET A 58 1.99 -14.43 -0.88
N VAL A 59 1.01 -13.84 -0.18
CA VAL A 59 -0.38 -14.32 -0.19
C VAL A 59 -1.00 -14.21 -1.59
N ARG A 60 -0.76 -13.09 -2.30
CA ARG A 60 -1.20 -12.90 -3.69
C ARG A 60 -0.64 -13.97 -4.61
N ASN A 61 0.65 -14.29 -4.52
CA ASN A 61 1.28 -15.31 -5.36
C ASN A 61 0.69 -16.70 -5.06
N CYS A 62 0.52 -17.06 -3.79
CA CYS A 62 -0.16 -18.30 -3.42
C CYS A 62 -1.62 -18.34 -3.93
N PHE A 63 -2.31 -17.20 -3.96
CA PHE A 63 -3.66 -17.11 -4.51
C PHE A 63 -3.67 -17.35 -6.03
N LYS A 64 -2.70 -16.83 -6.78
CA LYS A 64 -2.55 -17.08 -8.22
C LYS A 64 -2.34 -18.56 -8.53
N GLU A 65 -1.64 -19.31 -7.66
CA GLU A 65 -1.44 -20.76 -7.83
C GLU A 65 -2.74 -21.57 -7.67
N ILE A 66 -3.68 -21.07 -6.89
CA ILE A 66 -4.91 -21.82 -6.56
C ILE A 66 -6.16 -21.25 -7.24
N SER A 67 -6.05 -20.14 -8.00
CA SER A 67 -7.18 -19.44 -8.61
C SER A 67 -6.77 -18.74 -9.90
N ASN A 68 -7.63 -18.80 -10.91
CA ASN A 68 -7.46 -18.08 -12.18
C ASN A 68 -8.05 -16.67 -12.16
N ILE A 69 -8.54 -16.19 -11.01
CA ILE A 69 -9.10 -14.83 -10.89
C ILE A 69 -7.96 -13.82 -10.95
N PRO A 70 -8.06 -12.79 -11.81
CA PRO A 70 -7.05 -11.73 -11.89
C PRO A 70 -6.82 -11.04 -10.55
N THR A 71 -5.59 -10.61 -10.31
CA THR A 71 -5.19 -9.95 -9.05
C THR A 71 -4.41 -8.68 -9.31
N ASN A 72 -4.62 -7.64 -8.49
CA ASN A 72 -3.75 -6.48 -8.40
C ASN A 72 -3.13 -6.41 -7.00
N LEU A 73 -1.87 -5.97 -6.92
CA LEU A 73 -1.24 -5.50 -5.69
C LEU A 73 -1.28 -3.98 -5.69
N ILE A 74 -1.80 -3.38 -4.64
CA ILE A 74 -1.82 -1.93 -4.46
C ILE A 74 -0.89 -1.56 -3.31
N ALA A 75 0.06 -0.65 -3.58
CA ALA A 75 0.79 0.08 -2.56
C ALA A 75 0.08 1.44 -2.37
N PHE A 76 -0.74 1.55 -1.33
CA PHE A 76 -1.50 2.75 -1.02
C PHE A 76 -0.69 3.63 -0.08
N SER A 77 -0.48 4.89 -0.46
CA SER A 77 0.23 5.85 0.36
C SER A 77 -0.75 6.77 1.08
N ASP A 78 -0.67 6.78 2.40
CA ASP A 78 -1.42 7.68 3.28
C ASP A 78 -0.74 9.07 3.37
N ASP A 79 -0.40 9.62 2.21
CA ASP A 79 0.35 10.87 2.07
C ASP A 79 -0.46 12.14 2.45
N LEU A 80 -1.74 11.98 2.73
CA LEU A 80 -2.60 13.01 3.30
C LEU A 80 -2.57 13.03 4.84
N ASP A 81 -2.01 12.01 5.47
CA ASP A 81 -1.85 11.95 6.92
C ASP A 81 -0.97 13.09 7.45
N ALA A 82 -1.20 13.47 8.70
CA ALA A 82 -0.43 14.51 9.37
C ALA A 82 0.96 14.01 9.80
N LEU A 83 1.96 14.88 9.70
CA LEU A 83 3.29 14.66 10.28
C LEU A 83 3.19 14.66 11.81
N ARG A 84 3.39 13.51 12.46
CA ARG A 84 3.28 13.37 13.91
C ARG A 84 4.62 13.46 14.64
N LYS A 85 5.70 13.12 13.95
CA LYS A 85 7.05 13.08 14.50
C LYS A 85 8.05 13.38 13.39
N VAL A 86 9.08 14.16 13.72
CA VAL A 86 10.22 14.38 12.82
C VAL A 86 11.13 13.15 12.83
N PRO A 87 11.44 12.53 11.68
CA PRO A 87 12.40 11.44 11.59
C PRO A 87 13.82 11.93 11.93
N GLU A 88 14.58 11.10 12.65
CA GLU A 88 15.94 11.43 13.10
C GLU A 88 16.94 11.53 11.93
N ASP A 89 16.67 10.82 10.83
CA ASP A 89 17.53 10.76 9.64
C ASP A 89 17.17 11.78 8.55
N TYR A 90 16.21 12.68 8.82
CA TYR A 90 15.88 13.74 7.86
C TYR A 90 16.91 14.89 7.93
N PRO A 91 17.45 15.38 6.79
CA PRO A 91 18.57 16.33 6.78
C PRO A 91 18.22 17.73 7.30
N PHE A 92 16.94 18.07 7.42
CA PHE A 92 16.47 19.40 7.89
C PHE A 92 15.42 19.27 9.00
N PRO A 93 15.78 18.66 10.15
CA PRO A 93 14.79 18.33 11.20
C PRO A 93 14.12 19.57 11.79
N GLU A 94 14.88 20.67 11.98
CA GLU A 94 14.37 21.94 12.52
C GLU A 94 13.27 22.53 11.65
N LYS A 95 13.51 22.60 10.32
CA LYS A 95 12.50 23.08 9.36
C LYS A 95 11.27 22.19 9.31
N LEU A 96 11.48 20.87 9.37
CA LEU A 96 10.39 19.91 9.33
C LEU A 96 9.53 19.98 10.60
N SER A 97 10.13 20.31 11.75
CA SER A 97 9.41 20.43 13.03
C SER A 97 8.34 21.51 13.03
N GLU A 98 8.50 22.55 12.21
CA GLU A 98 7.50 23.63 12.06
C GLU A 98 6.20 23.14 11.41
N PHE A 99 6.22 21.95 10.82
CA PHE A 99 5.08 21.34 10.10
C PHE A 99 4.43 20.15 10.84
N ILE A 100 4.72 19.99 12.13
CA ILE A 100 3.99 19.01 12.94
C ILE A 100 2.49 19.27 12.80
N ASP A 101 1.71 18.19 12.73
CA ASP A 101 0.25 18.17 12.49
C ASP A 101 -0.21 18.66 11.11
N SER A 102 0.71 19.02 10.21
CA SER A 102 0.40 19.34 8.82
C SER A 102 0.34 18.07 7.94
N PRO A 103 -0.54 18.02 6.93
CA PRO A 103 -0.57 16.91 5.98
C PRO A 103 0.77 16.74 5.26
N LEU A 104 1.29 15.52 5.19
CA LEU A 104 2.60 15.22 4.60
C LEU A 104 2.74 15.76 3.17
N SER A 105 1.66 15.69 2.40
CA SER A 105 1.61 16.19 1.01
C SER A 105 1.64 17.74 0.89
N SER A 106 1.37 18.46 1.97
CA SER A 106 1.43 19.93 2.01
C SER A 106 2.79 20.47 2.48
N ILE A 107 3.64 19.63 3.05
CA ILE A 107 4.95 20.00 3.57
C ILE A 107 5.93 20.15 2.40
N PRO A 108 6.68 21.26 2.29
CA PRO A 108 7.71 21.41 1.27
C PRO A 108 8.82 20.37 1.40
N ASP A 109 9.35 19.89 0.29
CA ASP A 109 10.59 19.11 0.30
C ASP A 109 11.78 20.07 0.47
N PHE A 110 12.39 20.10 1.66
CA PHE A 110 13.54 20.94 1.95
C PHE A 110 14.83 20.50 1.24
N THR A 111 14.84 19.28 0.66
CA THR A 111 15.93 18.87 -0.24
C THR A 111 15.81 19.50 -1.63
N ARG A 112 14.67 20.08 -1.96
CA ARG A 112 14.34 20.70 -3.26
C ARG A 112 14.41 19.77 -4.47
N GLN A 113 14.27 18.47 -4.24
CA GLN A 113 14.32 17.45 -5.30
C GLN A 113 12.91 17.02 -5.75
N TYR A 114 11.92 17.22 -4.89
CA TYR A 114 10.54 16.76 -5.09
C TYR A 114 9.54 17.89 -4.77
N LYS A 115 8.29 17.70 -5.19
CA LYS A 115 7.21 18.69 -5.01
C LYS A 115 6.84 18.89 -3.54
N SER A 116 6.92 17.83 -2.74
CA SER A 116 6.58 17.85 -1.32
C SER A 116 7.40 16.79 -0.56
N TYR A 117 7.36 16.86 0.76
CA TYR A 117 7.95 15.86 1.64
C TYR A 117 7.34 14.46 1.39
N ALA A 118 6.01 14.38 1.24
CA ALA A 118 5.36 13.12 0.90
C ALA A 118 5.78 12.60 -0.48
N ASP A 119 5.89 13.48 -1.49
CA ASP A 119 6.32 13.07 -2.84
C ASP A 119 7.75 12.51 -2.82
N ARG A 120 8.66 13.11 -2.05
CA ARG A 120 10.00 12.56 -1.81
C ARG A 120 9.92 11.13 -1.27
N ASN A 121 9.21 10.92 -0.17
CA ASN A 121 9.14 9.62 0.49
C ASN A 121 8.39 8.58 -0.36
N ASN A 122 7.35 9.00 -1.10
CA ASN A 122 6.66 8.16 -2.07
C ASN A 122 7.58 7.68 -3.21
N ASN A 123 8.49 8.54 -3.68
CA ASN A 123 9.46 8.14 -4.71
C ASN A 123 10.51 7.19 -4.13
N LEU A 124 10.99 7.43 -2.90
CA LEU A 124 11.87 6.49 -2.22
C LEU A 124 11.22 5.11 -2.04
N LEU A 125 9.93 5.06 -1.71
CA LEU A 125 9.19 3.80 -1.64
C LEU A 125 9.12 3.10 -3.01
N LYS A 126 8.77 3.83 -4.06
CA LYS A 126 8.71 3.27 -5.43
C LYS A 126 10.05 2.70 -5.87
N ASP A 127 11.14 3.46 -5.66
CA ASP A 127 12.50 3.01 -5.96
C ASP A 127 12.88 1.76 -5.18
N PHE A 128 12.50 1.73 -3.90
CA PHE A 128 12.74 0.57 -3.04
C PHE A 128 11.98 -0.66 -3.53
N LEU A 129 10.68 -0.54 -3.84
CA LEU A 129 9.85 -1.65 -4.31
C LEU A 129 10.31 -2.15 -5.70
N ASN A 130 10.71 -1.24 -6.58
CA ASN A 130 11.20 -1.58 -7.92
C ASN A 130 12.48 -2.41 -7.90
N ARG A 131 13.35 -2.24 -6.86
CA ARG A 131 14.57 -3.06 -6.69
C ARG A 131 14.28 -4.54 -6.43
N PHE A 132 13.05 -4.87 -5.99
CA PHE A 132 12.61 -6.23 -5.69
C PHE A 132 11.60 -6.77 -6.71
N ASP A 133 11.44 -6.10 -7.84
CA ASP A 133 10.57 -6.50 -8.96
C ASP A 133 9.10 -6.80 -8.55
N PHE A 134 8.58 -6.04 -7.59
CA PHE A 134 7.17 -6.15 -7.24
C PHE A 134 6.29 -5.62 -8.39
N ASP A 135 5.35 -6.44 -8.86
CA ASP A 135 4.28 -6.02 -9.77
C ASP A 135 3.14 -5.39 -8.97
N TYR A 136 3.18 -4.06 -8.81
CA TYR A 136 2.24 -3.29 -8.00
C TYR A 136 1.72 -2.05 -8.73
N LYS A 137 0.60 -1.51 -8.23
CA LYS A 137 0.09 -0.18 -8.57
C LYS A 137 0.27 0.73 -7.37
N PHE A 138 0.94 1.86 -7.56
CA PHE A 138 1.02 2.89 -6.55
C PHE A 138 -0.23 3.78 -6.58
N ILE A 139 -0.80 4.09 -5.41
CA ILE A 139 -1.94 5.00 -5.26
C ILE A 139 -1.63 5.98 -4.12
N SER A 140 -1.78 7.27 -4.39
CA SER A 140 -1.70 8.35 -3.40
C SER A 140 -3.08 8.66 -2.84
N SER A 141 -3.22 8.74 -1.52
CA SER A 141 -4.45 9.19 -0.87
C SER A 141 -4.78 10.64 -1.27
N THR A 142 -3.78 11.53 -1.27
CA THR A 142 -3.95 12.92 -1.68
C THR A 142 -4.52 13.05 -3.09
N GLU A 143 -3.97 12.32 -4.06
CA GLU A 143 -4.47 12.34 -5.44
C GLU A 143 -5.87 11.73 -5.54
N THR A 144 -6.12 10.67 -4.79
CA THR A 144 -7.42 9.99 -4.79
C THR A 144 -8.53 10.88 -4.25
N TYR A 145 -8.29 11.58 -3.14
CA TYR A 145 -9.25 12.56 -2.60
C TYR A 145 -9.43 13.75 -3.53
N LYS A 146 -8.33 14.37 -3.99
CA LYS A 146 -8.40 15.56 -4.87
C LYS A 146 -9.07 15.29 -6.22
N SER A 147 -8.98 14.07 -6.73
CA SER A 147 -9.66 13.67 -7.97
C SER A 147 -11.14 13.31 -7.81
N GLY A 148 -11.68 13.35 -6.59
CA GLY A 148 -13.08 12.98 -6.30
C GLY A 148 -13.38 11.48 -6.39
N ARG A 149 -12.38 10.62 -6.49
CA ARG A 149 -12.61 9.16 -6.64
C ARG A 149 -13.33 8.54 -5.45
N PHE A 150 -13.25 9.14 -4.27
CA PHE A 150 -13.96 8.69 -3.07
C PHE A 150 -15.33 9.38 -2.87
N ASP A 151 -15.65 10.44 -3.59
CA ASP A 151 -16.82 11.29 -3.33
C ASP A 151 -18.12 10.50 -3.27
N SER A 152 -18.36 9.63 -4.26
CA SER A 152 -19.58 8.82 -4.28
C SER A 152 -19.70 7.84 -3.11
N HIS A 153 -18.59 7.38 -2.57
CA HIS A 153 -18.55 6.49 -1.40
C HIS A 153 -18.72 7.27 -0.10
N LEU A 154 -18.08 8.44 -0.01
CA LEU A 154 -18.20 9.34 1.13
C LEU A 154 -19.64 9.84 1.28
N LEU A 155 -20.28 10.25 0.18
CA LEU A 155 -21.68 10.65 0.19
C LEU A 155 -22.59 9.53 0.71
N LYS A 156 -22.40 8.30 0.25
CA LYS A 156 -23.17 7.15 0.76
C LYS A 156 -22.99 6.91 2.27
N ILE A 157 -21.82 7.19 2.81
CA ILE A 157 -21.56 7.05 4.26
C ILE A 157 -22.27 8.17 5.02
N LEU A 158 -22.29 9.39 4.48
CA LEU A 158 -22.95 10.53 5.11
C LEU A 158 -24.48 10.46 5.06
N GLU A 159 -25.05 9.74 4.10
CA GLU A 159 -26.49 9.53 3.91
C GLU A 159 -27.06 8.41 4.80
N ASN A 160 -26.23 7.60 5.48
CA ASN A 160 -26.60 6.48 6.32
C ASN A 160 -26.07 6.63 7.76
#